data_8b79629653b8085460a3b05056a5cbc0
#
_entry.id   8b79629653b8085460a3b05056a5cbc0
#
_cell.length_a   1.000
_cell.length_b   1.000
_cell.length_c   1.000
_cell.angle_alpha   90.00
_cell.angle_beta   90.00
_cell.angle_gamma   90.00
#
_symmetry.space_group_name_H-M   'P 1'
#
loop_
_entity.id
_entity.type
_entity.pdbx_description
1 polymer ?
#
loop_
_entity_poly.entity_id
_entity_poly.type
_entity_poly.pdbx_seq_one_letter_code
_entity_poly.pdbx_strand_id
1 'polypeptide(L)'
;MKKSFKKISALLLAAMMSFSAVACGKKEEKTTEATQTTEAAASTDRDSINQVSLLQGLTFGDYYGSLSAKEVKALGDIGIGTFDGLNGELIMLDGEIYRAAGDGSVEVVPDTETIPFCDVTFFDGDSSETLSDIQDINALKDALDKKVSEFGSNRFYMVRIDGTFNEMHVRSELAQEEPYEPLADVLETDQTFFDYTDAKGTIVGLYCPAYMDRLNAVGWHFHFISDDRKTGGHMLDLKFDSAELKWDYTDGFSMVLPEDEMFKNFDLTVDQSEDIKRVETGDDDE
;
A
#
# COMPACT_ATOMS: atom_id res chain seq x y z
N MET A 1 -34.19 44.61 -19.10
CA MET A 1 -35.16 43.98 -20.08
C MET A 1 -35.65 42.69 -19.47
N LYS A 2 -36.96 42.61 -19.30
CA LYS A 2 -37.74 41.51 -18.73
C LYS A 2 -37.82 40.29 -19.67
N LYS A 3 -37.96 39.10 -19.05
CA LYS A 3 -38.83 37.95 -19.48
C LYS A 3 -38.11 36.64 -19.19
N SER A 4 -38.69 35.56 -18.74
CA SER A 4 -40.05 35.17 -18.34
C SER A 4 -39.98 33.75 -17.78
N PHE A 5 -40.63 33.54 -16.66
CA PHE A 5 -40.89 32.20 -16.05
C PHE A 5 -41.89 31.42 -16.94
N LYS A 6 -41.63 30.10 -17.10
CA LYS A 6 -42.70 29.17 -17.45
C LYS A 6 -42.74 28.02 -16.44
N LYS A 7 -43.83 28.04 -15.68
CA LYS A 7 -44.33 26.92 -14.87
C LYS A 7 -45.03 25.93 -15.79
N ILE A 8 -44.82 24.64 -15.61
CA ILE A 8 -45.72 23.59 -16.13
C ILE A 8 -46.10 22.69 -14.94
N SER A 9 -47.42 22.55 -14.85
CA SER A 9 -48.20 21.99 -13.76
C SER A 9 -48.19 20.44 -13.73
N ALA A 10 -48.50 19.95 -12.55
CA ALA A 10 -48.79 18.55 -12.21
C ALA A 10 -50.01 17.98 -12.92
N LEU A 11 -50.00 16.68 -13.11
CA LEU A 11 -51.23 15.91 -13.33
C LEU A 11 -51.18 14.65 -12.45
N LEU A 12 -52.01 14.68 -11.40
CA LEU A 12 -52.38 13.50 -10.60
C LEU A 12 -53.33 12.63 -11.45
N LEU A 13 -53.13 11.34 -11.43
CA LEU A 13 -54.18 10.38 -11.83
C LEU A 13 -54.30 9.33 -10.70
N ALA A 14 -55.40 9.46 -9.96
CA ALA A 14 -55.88 8.50 -8.97
C ALA A 14 -56.70 7.43 -9.72
N ALA A 15 -56.47 6.17 -9.48
CA ALA A 15 -57.36 5.06 -9.86
C ALA A 15 -57.65 4.24 -8.58
N MET A 16 -58.88 4.40 -8.09
CA MET A 16 -59.52 3.46 -7.16
C MET A 16 -60.07 2.28 -7.93
N MET A 17 -59.91 1.06 -7.38
CA MET A 17 -60.85 -0.07 -7.59
C MET A 17 -60.67 -1.04 -6.45
N SER A 18 -61.58 -1.02 -5.50
CA SER A 18 -62.72 -1.95 -5.29
C SER A 18 -62.36 -3.27 -4.61
N PHE A 19 -62.82 -3.36 -3.38
CA PHE A 19 -62.92 -4.56 -2.56
C PHE A 19 -63.80 -5.65 -3.18
N SER A 20 -63.39 -6.92 -3.02
CA SER A 20 -64.33 -8.05 -2.94
C SER A 20 -63.78 -9.01 -1.92
N ALA A 21 -64.45 -9.10 -0.80
CA ALA A 21 -64.26 -10.11 0.22
C ALA A 21 -64.97 -11.41 -0.16
N VAL A 22 -64.28 -12.53 -0.12
CA VAL A 22 -64.89 -13.86 0.06
C VAL A 22 -64.12 -14.56 1.18
N ALA A 23 -64.88 -14.83 2.24
CA ALA A 23 -64.42 -15.67 3.34
C ALA A 23 -64.70 -17.16 3.00
N CYS A 24 -63.77 -18.04 3.24
CA CYS A 24 -63.95 -19.27 4.03
C CYS A 24 -62.79 -20.26 3.94
N GLY A 25 -62.32 -20.80 5.04
CA GLY A 25 -61.69 -22.14 5.09
C GLY A 25 -60.26 -22.20 5.61
N LYS A 26 -60.15 -22.58 6.85
CA LYS A 26 -58.91 -22.96 7.58
C LYS A 26 -58.00 -23.92 6.82
N LYS A 27 -56.70 -23.63 6.77
CA LYS A 27 -55.61 -24.55 7.12
C LYS A 27 -54.32 -23.75 7.35
N GLU A 28 -53.78 -23.87 8.55
CA GLU A 28 -52.46 -23.37 8.87
C GLU A 28 -51.42 -24.25 8.15
N GLU A 29 -50.71 -23.66 7.19
CA GLU A 29 -49.41 -24.15 6.72
C GLU A 29 -48.36 -23.06 7.02
N LYS A 30 -47.49 -23.42 7.94
CA LYS A 30 -46.32 -22.61 8.32
C LYS A 30 -45.34 -22.60 7.14
N THR A 31 -45.45 -21.60 6.28
CA THR A 31 -44.42 -21.36 5.28
C THR A 31 -43.29 -20.60 5.95
N THR A 32 -42.21 -21.31 6.19
CA THR A 32 -40.93 -20.69 6.57
C THR A 32 -40.42 -19.98 5.33
N GLU A 33 -40.55 -18.65 5.28
CA GLU A 33 -39.79 -17.82 4.34
C GLU A 33 -38.32 -17.96 4.69
N ALA A 34 -37.61 -18.74 3.88
CA ALA A 34 -36.16 -18.69 3.86
C ALA A 34 -35.74 -17.30 3.28
N THR A 35 -35.36 -16.43 4.18
CA THR A 35 -34.63 -15.22 3.81
C THR A 35 -33.31 -15.69 3.17
N GLN A 36 -33.27 -15.71 1.85
CA GLN A 36 -32.01 -15.77 1.11
C GLN A 36 -31.31 -14.43 1.36
N THR A 37 -30.46 -14.37 2.38
CA THR A 37 -29.35 -13.44 2.38
C THR A 37 -28.45 -13.85 1.23
N THR A 38 -28.59 -13.20 0.09
CA THR A 38 -27.54 -13.10 -0.90
C THR A 38 -26.41 -12.35 -0.19
N GLU A 39 -25.43 -13.08 0.35
CA GLU A 39 -24.09 -12.51 0.49
C GLU A 39 -23.68 -12.08 -0.91
N ALA A 40 -23.77 -10.77 -1.18
CA ALA A 40 -23.04 -10.20 -2.26
C ALA A 40 -21.57 -10.52 -1.95
N ALA A 41 -20.95 -11.38 -2.75
CA ALA A 41 -19.51 -11.48 -2.76
C ALA A 41 -19.02 -10.05 -2.93
N ALA A 42 -18.38 -9.48 -1.90
CA ALA A 42 -17.71 -8.20 -2.01
C ALA A 42 -16.75 -8.37 -3.18
N SER A 43 -16.96 -7.61 -4.25
CA SER A 43 -15.97 -7.51 -5.30
C SER A 43 -14.72 -6.98 -4.62
N THR A 44 -13.64 -7.74 -4.64
CA THR A 44 -12.35 -7.28 -4.15
C THR A 44 -12.03 -6.01 -4.95
N ASP A 45 -11.97 -4.88 -4.25
CA ASP A 45 -11.57 -3.62 -4.88
C ASP A 45 -10.10 -3.75 -5.24
N ARG A 46 -9.80 -3.73 -6.53
CA ARG A 46 -8.44 -3.93 -7.04
C ARG A 46 -7.73 -2.60 -7.30
N ASP A 47 -8.49 -1.49 -7.35
CA ASP A 47 -7.97 -0.15 -7.63
C ASP A 47 -7.79 0.68 -6.35
N SER A 48 -7.43 0.03 -5.23
CA SER A 48 -7.20 0.71 -3.94
C SER A 48 -5.85 0.34 -3.34
N ILE A 49 -5.10 1.35 -2.91
CA ILE A 49 -4.00 1.15 -1.97
C ILE A 49 -4.62 0.87 -0.59
N ASN A 50 -4.27 -0.27 -0.01
CA ASN A 50 -4.62 -0.65 1.35
C ASN A 50 -3.41 -0.44 2.24
N GLN A 51 -3.48 0.56 3.12
CA GLN A 51 -2.42 0.93 4.04
C GLN A 51 -2.73 0.44 5.45
N VAL A 52 -1.74 -0.10 6.13
CA VAL A 52 -1.75 -0.40 7.56
C VAL A 52 -1.00 0.71 8.28
N SER A 53 -1.63 1.33 9.29
CA SER A 53 -1.09 2.43 10.10
C SER A 53 -0.74 3.71 9.31
N LEU A 54 -0.01 4.60 9.95
CA LEU A 54 0.55 5.85 9.42
C LEU A 54 2.07 5.77 9.47
N LEU A 55 2.75 6.26 8.44
CA LEU A 55 4.21 6.37 8.49
C LEU A 55 4.68 7.25 9.65
N GLN A 56 3.93 8.32 9.98
CA GLN A 56 4.21 9.13 11.17
C GLN A 56 4.11 8.34 12.49
N GLY A 57 3.25 7.31 12.59
CA GLY A 57 3.23 6.40 13.74
C GLY A 57 4.54 5.64 13.85
N LEU A 58 5.01 5.09 12.73
CA LEU A 58 6.28 4.39 12.66
C LEU A 58 7.46 5.29 13.06
N THR A 59 7.48 6.57 12.65
CA THR A 59 8.54 7.52 13.05
C THR A 59 8.58 7.78 14.55
N PHE A 60 7.47 7.62 15.27
CA PHE A 60 7.43 7.69 16.74
C PHE A 60 7.82 6.37 17.44
N GLY A 61 8.12 5.32 16.69
CA GLY A 61 8.47 4.01 17.26
C GLY A 61 7.28 3.07 17.45
N ASP A 62 6.15 3.32 16.74
CA ASP A 62 5.00 2.39 16.76
C ASP A 62 5.27 1.20 15.83
N TYR A 63 6.01 0.23 16.36
CA TYR A 63 6.40 -0.98 15.65
C TYR A 63 5.53 -2.18 16.00
N TYR A 64 4.41 -1.97 16.70
CA TYR A 64 3.48 -3.04 17.05
C TYR A 64 2.65 -3.49 15.85
N GLY A 65 2.68 -4.79 15.58
CA GLY A 65 1.95 -5.36 14.46
C GLY A 65 0.43 -5.23 14.60
N SER A 66 -0.21 -4.61 13.64
CA SER A 66 -1.65 -4.32 13.60
C SER A 66 -2.45 -5.36 12.84
N LEU A 67 -1.91 -5.92 11.75
CA LEU A 67 -2.53 -6.99 10.97
C LEU A 67 -1.56 -8.17 10.83
N SER A 68 -2.10 -9.38 10.73
CA SER A 68 -1.32 -10.56 10.37
C SER A 68 -1.01 -10.59 8.86
N ALA A 69 0.07 -11.27 8.47
CA ALA A 69 0.43 -11.49 7.06
C ALA A 69 -0.72 -12.12 6.26
N LYS A 70 -1.51 -13.02 6.89
CA LYS A 70 -2.72 -13.58 6.29
C LYS A 70 -3.77 -12.53 5.95
N GLU A 71 -3.99 -11.56 6.84
CA GLU A 71 -4.95 -10.48 6.62
C GLU A 71 -4.44 -9.52 5.56
N VAL A 72 -3.15 -9.19 5.55
CA VAL A 72 -2.52 -8.35 4.52
C VAL A 72 -2.59 -9.02 3.13
N LYS A 73 -2.35 -10.32 3.01
CA LYS A 73 -2.52 -11.09 1.76
C LYS A 73 -3.97 -11.06 1.21
N ALA A 74 -4.95 -10.77 2.05
CA ALA A 74 -6.33 -10.60 1.60
C ALA A 74 -6.62 -9.20 1.03
N LEU A 75 -5.69 -8.24 1.21
CA LEU A 75 -5.80 -6.84 0.78
C LEU A 75 -5.01 -6.52 -0.49
N GLY A 76 -4.11 -7.43 -0.94
CA GLY A 76 -3.28 -7.20 -2.11
C GLY A 76 -2.46 -8.42 -2.50
N ASP A 77 -1.72 -8.30 -3.60
CA ASP A 77 -0.76 -9.30 -4.08
C ASP A 77 0.64 -8.71 -4.39
N ILE A 78 0.76 -7.37 -4.26
CA ILE A 78 2.02 -6.61 -4.36
C ILE A 78 2.03 -5.52 -3.29
N GLY A 79 3.23 -5.17 -2.76
CA GLY A 79 3.36 -4.10 -1.79
C GLY A 79 4.69 -4.07 -1.06
N ILE A 80 4.83 -3.10 -0.17
CA ILE A 80 6.02 -2.80 0.62
C ILE A 80 5.64 -2.45 2.05
N GLY A 81 6.60 -2.50 2.99
CA GLY A 81 6.39 -2.16 4.40
C GLY A 81 7.45 -2.76 5.30
N THR A 82 7.10 -3.00 6.57
CA THR A 82 7.98 -3.61 7.57
C THR A 82 7.22 -4.57 8.48
N PHE A 83 7.89 -5.16 9.47
CA PHE A 83 7.35 -6.16 10.39
C PHE A 83 7.36 -5.67 11.84
N ASP A 84 6.61 -6.38 12.69
CA ASP A 84 6.58 -6.16 14.14
C ASP A 84 8.00 -6.07 14.70
N GLY A 85 8.23 -5.07 15.57
CA GLY A 85 9.57 -4.77 16.09
C GLY A 85 10.55 -4.24 15.05
N LEU A 86 10.09 -3.66 13.93
CA LEU A 86 10.92 -3.17 12.83
C LEU A 86 11.89 -4.25 12.31
N ASN A 87 11.43 -5.51 12.24
CA ASN A 87 12.25 -6.67 11.94
C ASN A 87 12.39 -6.89 10.42
N GLY A 88 13.12 -6.00 9.76
CA GLY A 88 13.43 -6.08 8.33
C GLY A 88 12.34 -5.54 7.41
N GLU A 89 12.65 -5.55 6.11
CA GLU A 89 11.84 -4.97 5.06
C GLU A 89 10.82 -5.96 4.50
N LEU A 90 9.56 -5.53 4.39
CA LEU A 90 8.49 -6.31 3.76
C LEU A 90 8.48 -6.07 2.26
N ILE A 91 8.53 -7.14 1.49
CA ILE A 91 8.26 -7.13 0.05
C ILE A 91 7.16 -8.13 -0.23
N MET A 92 6.00 -7.63 -0.67
CA MET A 92 4.94 -8.50 -1.16
C MET A 92 5.01 -8.59 -2.67
N LEU A 93 5.10 -9.80 -3.21
CA LEU A 93 5.18 -10.03 -4.65
C LEU A 93 4.45 -11.32 -5.03
N ASP A 94 3.57 -11.22 -6.02
CA ASP A 94 2.77 -12.33 -6.54
C ASP A 94 1.96 -13.05 -5.42
N GLY A 95 1.48 -12.28 -4.42
CA GLY A 95 0.67 -12.78 -3.30
C GLY A 95 1.44 -13.42 -2.15
N GLU A 96 2.78 -13.50 -2.22
CA GLU A 96 3.63 -13.94 -1.13
C GLU A 96 4.33 -12.77 -0.46
N ILE A 97 4.45 -12.84 0.88
CA ILE A 97 5.15 -11.83 1.69
C ILE A 97 6.53 -12.36 2.07
N TYR A 98 7.54 -11.59 1.73
CA TYR A 98 8.95 -11.86 2.03
C TYR A 98 9.47 -10.84 3.04
N ARG A 99 10.29 -11.32 3.99
CA ARG A 99 11.13 -10.48 4.85
C ARG A 99 12.51 -10.44 4.26
N ALA A 100 13.03 -9.25 3.98
CA ALA A 100 14.46 -9.04 3.81
C ALA A 100 15.00 -8.53 5.16
N ALA A 101 15.71 -9.38 5.87
CA ALA A 101 16.15 -9.13 7.24
C ALA A 101 17.48 -8.36 7.30
N GLY A 102 17.75 -7.68 8.42
CA GLY A 102 18.98 -6.94 8.65
C GLY A 102 20.26 -7.79 8.67
N ASP A 103 20.17 -9.13 8.73
CA ASP A 103 21.30 -10.05 8.57
C ASP A 103 21.57 -10.42 7.10
N GLY A 104 20.78 -9.89 6.14
CA GLY A 104 20.86 -10.12 4.71
C GLY A 104 20.10 -11.35 4.23
N SER A 105 19.45 -12.10 5.11
CA SER A 105 18.61 -13.24 4.71
C SER A 105 17.26 -12.76 4.15
N VAL A 106 16.71 -13.58 3.24
CA VAL A 106 15.32 -13.40 2.75
C VAL A 106 14.54 -14.67 3.00
N GLU A 107 13.35 -14.54 3.58
CA GLU A 107 12.46 -15.66 3.88
C GLU A 107 11.00 -15.33 3.56
N VAL A 108 10.20 -16.35 3.28
CA VAL A 108 8.73 -16.24 3.25
C VAL A 108 8.24 -16.23 4.69
N VAL A 109 7.45 -15.22 5.05
CA VAL A 109 6.95 -15.14 6.42
C VAL A 109 5.70 -16.03 6.63
N PRO A 110 5.50 -16.55 7.87
CA PRO A 110 4.30 -17.30 8.19
C PRO A 110 3.07 -16.37 8.20
N ASP A 111 1.88 -16.92 7.93
CA ASP A 111 0.61 -16.20 7.95
C ASP A 111 0.29 -15.52 9.29
N THR A 112 0.95 -15.92 10.37
CA THR A 112 0.80 -15.37 11.73
C THR A 112 1.75 -14.22 12.04
N GLU A 113 2.70 -13.93 11.16
CA GLU A 113 3.59 -12.77 11.31
C GLU A 113 2.76 -11.49 11.34
N THR A 114 3.12 -10.52 12.18
CA THR A 114 2.36 -9.28 12.33
C THR A 114 3.09 -8.09 11.71
N ILE A 115 2.31 -7.16 11.17
CA ILE A 115 2.76 -6.08 10.30
C ILE A 115 2.26 -4.76 10.88
N PRO A 116 3.17 -3.86 11.34
CA PRO A 116 2.82 -2.55 11.86
C PRO A 116 2.51 -1.54 10.76
N PHE A 117 3.22 -1.64 9.63
CA PHE A 117 3.06 -0.71 8.49
C PHE A 117 3.28 -1.44 7.17
N CYS A 118 2.38 -1.27 6.24
CA CYS A 118 2.56 -1.65 4.85
C CYS A 118 1.57 -0.93 3.93
N ASP A 119 1.92 -0.91 2.65
CA ASP A 119 1.06 -0.52 1.54
C ASP A 119 0.96 -1.68 0.56
N VAL A 120 -0.26 -2.14 0.30
CA VAL A 120 -0.50 -3.26 -0.63
C VAL A 120 -1.67 -2.95 -1.56
N THR A 121 -1.65 -3.54 -2.75
CA THR A 121 -2.75 -3.51 -3.71
C THR A 121 -2.80 -4.81 -4.50
N PHE A 122 -3.88 -5.04 -5.25
CA PHE A 122 -3.91 -6.08 -6.27
C PHE A 122 -3.40 -5.52 -7.59
N PHE A 123 -2.28 -6.02 -8.08
CA PHE A 123 -1.58 -5.50 -9.24
C PHE A 123 -2.23 -5.96 -10.56
N ASP A 124 -2.80 -5.05 -11.31
CA ASP A 124 -3.46 -5.35 -12.58
C ASP A 124 -2.56 -5.13 -13.80
N GLY A 125 -1.50 -4.33 -13.68
CA GLY A 125 -0.53 -4.09 -14.75
C GLY A 125 -1.14 -3.36 -15.95
N ASP A 126 -1.75 -2.20 -15.73
CA ASP A 126 -2.48 -1.39 -16.70
C ASP A 126 -1.68 -1.01 -17.94
N SER A 127 -0.37 -0.82 -17.79
CA SER A 127 0.52 -0.55 -18.89
C SER A 127 1.93 -1.07 -18.62
N SER A 128 2.71 -1.21 -19.70
CA SER A 128 4.11 -1.62 -19.60
C SER A 128 4.99 -0.86 -20.59
N GLU A 129 6.24 -0.64 -20.20
CA GLU A 129 7.27 -0.07 -21.06
C GLU A 129 8.65 -0.58 -20.66
N THR A 130 9.66 -0.26 -21.45
CA THR A 130 11.05 -0.56 -21.13
C THR A 130 11.75 0.71 -20.65
N LEU A 131 12.34 0.65 -19.46
CA LEU A 131 13.30 1.65 -19.00
C LEU A 131 14.69 1.28 -19.52
N SER A 132 15.49 2.30 -19.90
CA SER A 132 16.85 2.10 -20.39
C SER A 132 17.78 3.15 -19.83
N ASP A 133 19.06 2.74 -19.63
CA ASP A 133 20.18 3.63 -19.27
C ASP A 133 19.94 4.41 -17.95
N ILE A 134 19.41 3.76 -16.93
CA ILE A 134 19.24 4.34 -15.59
C ILE A 134 20.56 4.22 -14.83
N GLN A 135 21.09 5.36 -14.37
CA GLN A 135 22.43 5.44 -13.79
C GLN A 135 22.42 5.55 -12.26
N ASP A 136 21.31 6.00 -11.67
CA ASP A 136 21.08 6.13 -10.23
C ASP A 136 19.58 6.24 -9.91
N ILE A 137 19.24 6.29 -8.61
CA ILE A 137 17.85 6.40 -8.15
C ILE A 137 17.17 7.69 -8.60
N ASN A 138 17.92 8.80 -8.74
CA ASN A 138 17.35 10.07 -9.19
C ASN A 138 16.95 9.97 -10.66
N ALA A 139 17.78 9.34 -11.50
CA ALA A 139 17.46 9.08 -12.90
C ALA A 139 16.22 8.18 -13.03
N LEU A 140 16.05 7.19 -12.15
CA LEU A 140 14.84 6.38 -12.09
C LEU A 140 13.63 7.23 -11.72
N LYS A 141 13.69 7.97 -10.60
CA LYS A 141 12.62 8.87 -10.15
C LYS A 141 12.23 9.86 -11.25
N ASP A 142 13.20 10.51 -11.89
CA ASP A 142 12.97 11.45 -13.01
C ASP A 142 12.26 10.79 -14.21
N ALA A 143 12.59 9.54 -14.53
CA ALA A 143 11.95 8.81 -15.63
C ALA A 143 10.49 8.47 -15.28
N LEU A 144 10.22 8.04 -14.05
CA LEU A 144 8.89 7.72 -13.56
C LEU A 144 8.03 9.00 -13.40
N ASP A 145 8.59 10.10 -12.89
CA ASP A 145 7.90 11.37 -12.67
C ASP A 145 7.40 12.01 -13.97
N LYS A 146 8.07 11.77 -15.10
CA LYS A 146 7.57 12.18 -16.42
C LYS A 146 6.22 11.53 -16.70
N LYS A 147 6.08 10.24 -16.37
CA LYS A 147 4.81 9.50 -16.54
C LYS A 147 3.75 9.94 -15.52
N VAL A 148 4.14 10.11 -14.26
CA VAL A 148 3.25 10.66 -13.23
C VAL A 148 2.70 12.03 -13.67
N SER A 149 3.54 12.88 -14.28
CA SER A 149 3.10 14.17 -14.81
C SER A 149 2.12 14.05 -15.99
N GLU A 150 2.25 13.01 -16.83
CA GLU A 150 1.33 12.72 -17.93
C GLU A 150 -0.01 12.14 -17.44
N PHE A 151 0.03 11.24 -16.46
CA PHE A 151 -1.14 10.50 -15.96
C PHE A 151 -1.87 11.24 -14.84
N GLY A 152 -1.20 12.15 -14.13
CA GLY A 152 -1.72 12.97 -13.04
C GLY A 152 -1.09 12.68 -11.68
N SER A 153 -0.43 13.68 -11.08
CA SER A 153 0.30 13.56 -9.83
C SER A 153 -0.55 13.44 -8.56
N ASN A 154 -1.87 13.39 -8.69
CA ASN A 154 -2.80 13.31 -7.55
C ASN A 154 -3.47 11.93 -7.40
N ARG A 155 -2.85 10.89 -7.93
CA ARG A 155 -3.25 9.49 -7.75
C ARG A 155 -2.05 8.64 -7.35
N PHE A 156 -2.32 7.44 -6.85
CA PHE A 156 -1.28 6.47 -6.51
C PHE A 156 -0.82 5.71 -7.75
N TYR A 157 0.44 5.28 -7.73
CA TYR A 157 1.00 4.38 -8.73
C TYR A 157 1.77 3.28 -8.02
N MET A 158 1.39 2.03 -8.23
CA MET A 158 2.21 0.89 -7.91
C MET A 158 2.99 0.52 -9.16
N VAL A 159 4.30 0.32 -9.03
CA VAL A 159 5.15 -0.13 -10.13
C VAL A 159 5.87 -1.42 -9.80
N ARG A 160 6.03 -2.26 -10.82
CA ARG A 160 6.86 -3.43 -10.81
C ARG A 160 7.93 -3.28 -11.89
N ILE A 161 9.20 -3.38 -11.51
CA ILE A 161 10.33 -3.28 -12.45
C ILE A 161 11.12 -4.58 -12.39
N ASP A 162 11.03 -5.37 -13.47
CA ASP A 162 11.69 -6.66 -13.59
C ASP A 162 12.95 -6.52 -14.46
N GLY A 163 14.13 -6.92 -13.96
CA GLY A 163 15.37 -6.74 -14.71
C GLY A 163 16.61 -7.39 -14.10
N THR A 164 17.74 -7.05 -14.69
CA THR A 164 19.06 -7.28 -14.10
C THR A 164 19.70 -5.93 -13.83
N PHE A 165 20.00 -5.69 -12.57
CA PHE A 165 20.53 -4.44 -12.05
C PHE A 165 22.05 -4.57 -11.92
N ASN A 166 22.80 -3.74 -12.67
CA ASN A 166 24.28 -3.75 -12.66
C ASN A 166 24.82 -3.44 -11.26
N GLU A 167 24.16 -2.49 -10.58
CA GLU A 167 24.39 -2.11 -9.19
C GLU A 167 23.05 -1.99 -8.48
N MET A 168 22.97 -2.48 -7.25
CA MET A 168 21.80 -2.38 -6.38
C MET A 168 22.28 -2.16 -4.96
N HIS A 169 21.96 -0.99 -4.38
CA HIS A 169 22.25 -0.62 -3.01
C HIS A 169 20.95 -0.62 -2.20
N VAL A 170 20.90 -1.43 -1.17
CA VAL A 170 19.73 -1.56 -0.29
C VAL A 170 20.13 -1.53 1.17
N ARG A 171 19.17 -1.28 2.04
CA ARG A 171 19.31 -1.46 3.49
C ARG A 171 18.22 -2.36 4.03
N SER A 172 18.40 -2.81 5.26
CA SER A 172 17.35 -3.40 6.06
C SER A 172 17.64 -3.17 7.55
N GLU A 173 16.58 -2.99 8.33
CA GLU A 173 16.65 -2.75 9.76
C GLU A 173 16.91 -4.04 10.53
N LEU A 174 17.57 -3.89 11.69
CA LEU A 174 17.67 -4.92 12.70
C LEU A 174 16.43 -4.89 13.60
N ALA A 175 15.97 -6.07 14.01
CA ALA A 175 14.84 -6.18 14.93
C ALA A 175 15.07 -5.39 16.22
N GLN A 176 14.06 -4.64 16.63
CA GLN A 176 14.09 -3.83 17.84
C GLN A 176 13.40 -4.54 19.01
N GLU A 177 13.87 -4.24 20.22
CA GLU A 177 13.26 -4.69 21.48
C GLU A 177 12.65 -3.50 22.23
N GLU A 178 11.56 -3.75 22.97
CA GLU A 178 10.94 -2.72 23.82
C GLU A 178 11.86 -2.26 24.98
N PRO A 179 11.84 -0.96 25.33
CA PRO A 179 11.01 0.10 24.76
C PRO A 179 11.54 0.56 23.40
N TYR A 180 10.65 0.74 22.42
CA TYR A 180 11.02 1.17 21.07
C TYR A 180 11.48 2.62 21.04
N GLU A 181 12.57 2.86 20.31
CA GLU A 181 13.10 4.19 20.03
C GLU A 181 12.45 4.75 18.74
N PRO A 182 12.47 6.08 18.52
CA PRO A 182 12.02 6.68 17.26
C PRO A 182 12.78 6.13 16.05
N LEU A 183 12.10 6.01 14.90
CA LEU A 183 12.66 5.40 13.69
C LEU A 183 13.98 6.06 13.24
N ALA A 184 14.05 7.39 13.29
CA ALA A 184 15.26 8.12 12.92
C ALA A 184 16.47 7.74 13.79
N ASP A 185 16.26 7.53 15.11
CA ASP A 185 17.33 7.13 16.04
C ASP A 185 17.74 5.67 15.77
N VAL A 186 16.80 4.77 15.49
CA VAL A 186 17.08 3.37 15.12
C VAL A 186 17.93 3.31 13.85
N LEU A 187 17.58 4.07 12.82
CA LEU A 187 18.29 4.05 11.53
C LEU A 187 19.71 4.63 11.60
N GLU A 188 20.06 5.38 12.65
CA GLU A 188 21.45 5.82 12.84
C GLU A 188 22.40 4.65 13.21
N THR A 189 21.89 3.60 13.86
CA THR A 189 22.73 2.54 14.44
C THR A 189 22.32 1.13 14.08
N ASP A 190 21.05 0.86 13.83
CA ASP A 190 20.48 -0.48 13.76
C ASP A 190 19.91 -0.82 12.35
N GLN A 191 20.68 -0.47 11.34
CA GLN A 191 20.44 -0.89 9.95
C GLN A 191 21.71 -1.49 9.33
N THR A 192 21.52 -2.33 8.34
CA THR A 192 22.61 -2.95 7.57
C THR A 192 22.44 -2.62 6.09
N PHE A 193 23.53 -2.20 5.45
CA PHE A 193 23.57 -1.90 4.03
C PHE A 193 24.13 -3.08 3.25
N PHE A 194 23.59 -3.32 2.06
CA PHE A 194 24.00 -4.38 1.17
C PHE A 194 24.19 -3.85 -0.24
N ASP A 195 25.31 -4.23 -0.86
CA ASP A 195 25.64 -3.92 -2.25
C ASP A 195 25.59 -5.19 -3.09
N TYR A 196 24.78 -5.19 -4.13
CA TYR A 196 24.68 -6.32 -5.06
C TYR A 196 25.08 -5.87 -6.47
N THR A 197 25.75 -6.76 -7.20
CA THR A 197 26.10 -6.54 -8.60
C THR A 197 25.46 -7.59 -9.47
N ASP A 198 25.04 -7.19 -10.68
CA ASP A 198 24.34 -8.06 -11.64
C ASP A 198 23.15 -8.78 -11.01
N ALA A 199 22.45 -8.09 -10.10
CA ALA A 199 21.33 -8.64 -9.34
C ALA A 199 20.10 -8.76 -10.23
N LYS A 200 19.67 -10.00 -10.49
CA LYS A 200 18.42 -10.26 -11.20
C LYS A 200 17.27 -10.32 -10.23
N GLY A 201 16.20 -9.55 -10.49
CA GLY A 201 15.08 -9.48 -9.57
C GLY A 201 14.01 -8.48 -9.96
N THR A 202 13.19 -8.13 -8.97
CA THR A 202 12.03 -7.23 -9.08
C THR A 202 12.17 -6.09 -8.08
N ILE A 203 11.93 -4.87 -8.55
CA ILE A 203 11.67 -3.71 -7.69
C ILE A 203 10.15 -3.55 -7.60
N VAL A 204 9.65 -3.38 -6.38
CA VAL A 204 8.28 -2.95 -6.07
C VAL A 204 8.36 -1.50 -5.61
N GLY A 205 7.62 -0.62 -6.25
CA GLY A 205 7.63 0.81 -5.94
C GLY A 205 6.24 1.39 -5.82
N LEU A 206 6.06 2.26 -4.82
CA LEU A 206 4.84 3.02 -4.61
C LEU A 206 5.11 4.52 -4.78
N TYR A 207 4.28 5.20 -5.55
CA TYR A 207 4.20 6.65 -5.58
C TYR A 207 3.02 7.13 -4.76
N CYS A 208 3.29 7.98 -3.78
CA CYS A 208 2.26 8.65 -2.98
C CYS A 208 2.16 10.13 -3.35
N PRO A 209 0.95 10.63 -3.67
CA PRO A 209 0.73 12.03 -3.98
C PRO A 209 0.97 12.94 -2.76
N ALA A 210 1.24 14.22 -3.02
CA ALA A 210 1.62 15.20 -2.00
C ALA A 210 0.63 15.37 -0.84
N TYR A 211 -0.65 15.06 -1.03
CA TYR A 211 -1.64 15.12 0.05
C TYR A 211 -1.52 13.97 1.07
N MET A 212 -0.65 12.99 0.81
CA MET A 212 -0.35 11.87 1.73
C MET A 212 0.72 12.22 2.77
N ASP A 213 1.22 13.47 2.78
CA ASP A 213 2.19 13.93 3.75
C ASP A 213 1.80 13.52 5.18
N ARG A 214 2.75 12.96 5.92
CA ARG A 214 2.63 12.33 7.26
C ARG A 214 1.82 11.02 7.31
N LEU A 215 0.96 10.75 6.35
CA LEU A 215 0.28 9.47 6.24
C LEU A 215 1.23 8.41 5.64
N ASN A 216 2.05 8.84 4.66
CA ASN A 216 2.97 8.00 3.91
C ASN A 216 4.19 8.81 3.41
N ALA A 217 5.19 8.14 2.82
CA ALA A 217 6.30 8.76 2.12
C ALA A 217 5.80 9.42 0.82
N VAL A 218 5.85 10.76 0.76
CA VAL A 218 5.44 11.50 -0.44
C VAL A 218 6.46 11.27 -1.56
N GLY A 219 5.99 10.96 -2.75
CA GLY A 219 6.83 10.59 -3.89
C GLY A 219 7.07 9.09 -3.96
N TRP A 220 8.27 8.67 -4.35
CA TRP A 220 8.61 7.28 -4.61
C TRP A 220 9.29 6.60 -3.42
N HIS A 221 8.78 5.41 -3.07
CA HIS A 221 9.34 4.48 -2.12
C HIS A 221 9.51 3.11 -2.80
N PHE A 222 10.69 2.49 -2.68
CA PHE A 222 11.05 1.28 -3.42
C PHE A 222 11.66 0.21 -2.53
N HIS A 223 11.24 -1.05 -2.75
CA HIS A 223 11.90 -2.23 -2.22
C HIS A 223 12.35 -3.15 -3.35
N PHE A 224 13.44 -3.88 -3.13
CA PHE A 224 13.99 -4.83 -4.09
C PHE A 224 13.94 -6.25 -3.53
N ILE A 225 13.70 -7.23 -4.41
CA ILE A 225 13.86 -8.66 -4.12
C ILE A 225 14.44 -9.40 -5.32
N SER A 226 15.46 -10.24 -5.09
CA SER A 226 16.07 -11.04 -6.15
C SER A 226 15.15 -12.17 -6.62
N ASP A 227 15.34 -12.64 -7.88
CA ASP A 227 14.57 -13.75 -8.46
C ASP A 227 14.72 -15.05 -7.66
N ASP A 228 15.89 -15.31 -7.08
CA ASP A 228 16.16 -16.49 -6.27
C ASP A 228 15.69 -16.34 -4.80
N ARG A 229 15.12 -15.20 -4.44
CA ARG A 229 14.60 -14.87 -3.11
C ARG A 229 15.63 -14.98 -1.98
N LYS A 230 16.89 -14.59 -2.27
CA LYS A 230 17.96 -14.63 -1.28
C LYS A 230 18.52 -13.28 -0.89
N THR A 231 18.22 -12.25 -1.65
CA THR A 231 18.63 -10.88 -1.39
C THR A 231 17.47 -9.94 -1.60
N GLY A 232 17.41 -8.85 -0.83
CA GLY A 232 16.35 -7.86 -0.90
C GLY A 232 16.61 -6.74 0.09
N GLY A 233 15.68 -5.77 0.18
CA GLY A 233 15.73 -4.67 1.11
C GLY A 233 15.05 -3.39 0.58
N HIS A 234 15.04 -2.36 1.41
CA HIS A 234 14.68 -0.99 1.02
C HIS A 234 15.75 -0.42 0.09
N MET A 235 15.35 0.04 -1.07
CA MET A 235 16.25 0.46 -2.12
C MET A 235 16.71 1.91 -1.95
N LEU A 236 18.01 2.12 -1.85
CA LEU A 236 18.62 3.44 -1.72
C LEU A 236 19.19 3.94 -3.05
N ASP A 237 19.85 3.04 -3.82
CA ASP A 237 20.41 3.40 -5.12
C ASP A 237 20.47 2.18 -6.05
N LEU A 238 20.59 2.43 -7.35
CA LEU A 238 20.65 1.38 -8.36
C LEU A 238 21.26 1.89 -9.67
N LYS A 239 21.64 0.90 -10.51
CA LYS A 239 22.01 1.16 -11.89
C LYS A 239 21.63 -0.02 -12.78
N PHE A 240 21.10 0.25 -13.99
CA PHE A 240 20.84 -0.80 -14.98
C PHE A 240 20.80 -0.27 -16.40
N ASP A 241 21.08 -1.17 -17.35
CA ASP A 241 21.03 -0.84 -18.78
C ASP A 241 19.59 -0.95 -19.33
N SER A 242 18.81 -1.92 -18.89
CA SER A 242 17.43 -2.14 -19.36
C SER A 242 16.63 -2.98 -18.38
N ALA A 243 15.36 -2.57 -18.13
CA ALA A 243 14.40 -3.30 -17.32
C ALA A 243 12.97 -3.14 -17.85
N GLU A 244 12.11 -4.13 -17.60
CA GLU A 244 10.67 -4.04 -17.89
C GLU A 244 9.97 -3.34 -16.74
N LEU A 245 9.28 -2.26 -17.03
CA LEU A 245 8.44 -1.52 -16.09
C LEU A 245 6.97 -1.81 -16.39
N LYS A 246 6.22 -2.17 -15.35
CA LYS A 246 4.75 -2.27 -15.38
C LYS A 246 4.16 -1.28 -14.39
N TRP A 247 3.08 -0.64 -14.80
CA TRP A 247 2.34 0.35 -14.04
C TRP A 247 0.98 -0.20 -13.62
N ASP A 248 0.58 0.15 -12.40
CA ASP A 248 -0.78 -0.01 -11.91
C ASP A 248 -1.28 1.34 -11.39
N TYR A 249 -2.40 1.81 -11.93
CA TYR A 249 -3.00 3.12 -11.60
C TYR A 249 -4.10 2.94 -10.57
N THR A 250 -3.89 3.44 -9.38
CA THR A 250 -4.77 3.21 -8.24
C THR A 250 -5.44 4.51 -7.79
N ASP A 251 -6.77 4.55 -7.81
CA ASP A 251 -7.57 5.73 -7.46
C ASP A 251 -8.18 5.66 -6.06
N GLY A 252 -8.27 4.46 -5.47
CA GLY A 252 -8.81 4.23 -4.14
C GLY A 252 -7.73 4.25 -3.06
N PHE A 253 -8.15 4.56 -1.82
CA PHE A 253 -7.31 4.47 -0.64
C PHE A 253 -8.12 3.98 0.55
N SER A 254 -7.61 2.97 1.24
CA SER A 254 -8.17 2.41 2.46
C SER A 254 -7.08 2.29 3.50
N MET A 255 -7.37 2.60 4.75
CA MET A 255 -6.39 2.54 5.83
C MET A 255 -6.96 1.83 7.06
N VAL A 256 -6.17 0.93 7.63
CA VAL A 256 -6.43 0.29 8.92
C VAL A 256 -5.58 0.98 9.97
N LEU A 257 -6.21 1.55 10.99
CA LEU A 257 -5.51 2.21 12.10
C LEU A 257 -5.17 1.19 13.19
N PRO A 258 -3.98 1.32 13.83
CA PRO A 258 -3.62 0.51 14.99
C PRO A 258 -4.60 0.67 16.16
N GLU A 259 -4.78 -0.41 16.93
CA GLU A 259 -5.64 -0.42 18.11
C GLU A 259 -4.84 -0.40 19.43
N ASP A 260 -3.49 -0.35 19.37
CA ASP A 260 -2.62 -0.37 20.53
C ASP A 260 -2.65 0.95 21.33
N GLU A 261 -2.08 0.91 22.55
CA GLU A 261 -2.09 2.06 23.46
C GLU A 261 -1.05 3.12 23.07
N MET A 262 0.00 2.76 22.32
CA MET A 262 1.02 3.69 21.89
C MET A 262 0.45 4.62 20.82
N PHE A 263 -0.18 4.06 19.80
CA PHE A 263 -0.84 4.83 18.74
C PHE A 263 -1.91 5.79 19.28
N LYS A 264 -2.72 5.36 20.24
CA LYS A 264 -3.77 6.19 20.84
C LYS A 264 -3.25 7.44 21.57
N ASN A 265 -2.00 7.42 22.02
CA ASN A 265 -1.42 8.45 22.88
C ASN A 265 -0.42 9.36 22.16
N PHE A 266 -0.08 9.11 20.88
CA PHE A 266 0.80 9.98 20.12
C PHE A 266 0.19 11.37 19.89
N ASP A 267 1.01 12.39 19.99
CA ASP A 267 0.66 13.73 19.50
C ASP A 267 0.99 13.85 18.00
N LEU A 268 0.08 13.38 17.17
CA LEU A 268 0.20 13.43 15.71
C LEU A 268 0.13 14.86 15.13
N THR A 269 0.03 15.90 15.98
CA THR A 269 0.14 17.30 15.53
C THR A 269 1.58 17.78 15.40
N VAL A 270 2.53 17.04 15.94
CA VAL A 270 3.96 17.28 15.77
C VAL A 270 4.34 17.03 14.30
N ASP A 271 5.07 17.97 13.71
CA ASP A 271 5.56 17.83 12.34
C ASP A 271 6.80 16.93 12.32
N GLN A 272 6.74 15.86 11.53
CA GLN A 272 7.79 14.86 11.36
C GLN A 272 8.18 14.68 9.87
N SER A 273 7.78 15.62 9.02
CA SER A 273 7.98 15.51 7.58
C SER A 273 9.47 15.43 7.19
N GLU A 274 10.35 16.11 7.94
CA GLU A 274 11.80 16.05 7.73
C GLU A 274 12.37 14.69 8.16
N ASP A 275 11.92 14.13 9.28
CA ASP A 275 12.33 12.79 9.73
C ASP A 275 11.86 11.72 8.75
N ILE A 276 10.61 11.78 8.29
CA ILE A 276 10.08 10.89 7.26
C ILE A 276 10.96 10.94 6.00
N LYS A 277 11.26 12.13 5.50
CA LYS A 277 12.11 12.27 4.32
C LYS A 277 13.50 11.65 4.54
N ARG A 278 14.15 11.94 5.66
CA ARG A 278 15.47 11.41 6.01
C ARG A 278 15.49 9.88 6.06
N VAL A 279 14.49 9.28 6.70
CA VAL A 279 14.41 7.82 6.83
C VAL A 279 14.15 7.13 5.49
N GLU A 280 13.44 7.77 4.56
CA GLU A 280 13.11 7.20 3.25
C GLU A 280 14.23 7.36 2.21
N THR A 281 15.01 8.43 2.28
CA THR A 281 16.06 8.72 1.29
C THR A 281 17.44 8.23 1.69
N GLY A 282 17.68 8.00 2.99
CA GLY A 282 19.01 7.70 3.52
C GLY A 282 19.99 8.87 3.44
N ASP A 283 19.50 10.06 3.09
CA ASP A 283 20.31 11.27 3.03
C ASP A 283 20.39 11.91 4.42
N ASP A 284 21.56 11.85 5.04
CA ASP A 284 21.93 12.79 6.10
C ASP A 284 22.15 14.15 5.42
N ASP A 285 21.22 15.10 5.58
CA ASP A 285 21.40 16.47 5.08
C ASP A 285 22.68 17.04 5.71
N GLU A 286 23.78 17.17 4.91
CA GLU A 286 24.97 17.94 5.24
C GLU A 286 24.68 19.46 5.23
#